data_677ebca4c1721af91224306698058e6f
#
_entry.id   677ebca4c1721af91224306698058e6f
#
_cell.length_a   1.000
_cell.length_b   1.000
_cell.length_c   1.000
_cell.angle_alpha   90.00
_cell.angle_beta   90.00
_cell.angle_gamma   90.00
#
_symmetry.space_group_name_H-M   'P 1'
#
loop_
_entity.id
_entity.type
_entity.pdbx_description
1 polymer ?
#
loop_
_entity_poly.entity_id
_entity_poly.type
_entity_poly.pdbx_seq_one_letter_code
_entity_poly.pdbx_strand_id
1 'polypeptide(L)'
;MILSVENLCFSYGAHQVLQQVDFAVEKGEFLSILGPNGVGKSTMFRCMLGTLTGYQGSVLVKGREIRTLSHRERAQRIAYIPQSHRPTFGYTVLDTALMGTTRQFSPFQQPKRAQTDMALAALERVGVLHLAQRNFAHLSGGEQQLVLIARAIAQQSDILIMDEPTSALDYGNQLRVLRQVRDLSREGYTVLLSTHNPQHALTFADRVLALHNGTVAAHGTAKEVLNPELLRRLYRVEAILADTPGGSVIVPLTEEGES
;
A
#
# COMPACT_ATOMS: atom_id res chain seq x y z
N MET A 1 9.98 -2.48 15.92
CA MET A 1 10.24 -1.93 14.57
C MET A 1 10.40 -3.07 13.59
N ILE A 2 9.56 -3.14 12.54
CA ILE A 2 9.61 -4.19 11.52
C ILE A 2 10.30 -3.71 10.24
N LEU A 3 10.19 -2.40 9.95
CA LEU A 3 10.79 -1.75 8.80
C LEU A 3 11.36 -0.40 9.24
N SER A 4 12.58 -0.05 8.80
CA SER A 4 13.14 1.30 8.90
C SER A 4 13.72 1.75 7.57
N VAL A 5 13.60 3.04 7.31
CA VAL A 5 14.20 3.73 6.18
C VAL A 5 15.03 4.86 6.75
N GLU A 6 16.31 4.89 6.40
CA GLU A 6 17.27 5.81 6.99
C GLU A 6 18.03 6.55 5.88
N ASN A 7 17.89 7.87 5.89
CA ASN A 7 18.55 8.80 4.97
C ASN A 7 18.41 8.40 3.48
N LEU A 8 17.19 7.94 3.11
CA LEU A 8 16.95 7.45 1.75
C LEU A 8 16.93 8.59 0.74
N CYS A 9 17.89 8.57 -0.18
CA CYS A 9 17.97 9.47 -1.33
C CYS A 9 17.96 8.67 -2.63
N PHE A 10 17.21 9.14 -3.63
CA PHE A 10 17.18 8.51 -4.95
C PHE A 10 16.98 9.52 -6.08
N SER A 11 17.68 9.30 -7.20
CA SER A 11 17.55 10.10 -8.41
C SER A 11 17.42 9.22 -9.66
N TYR A 12 16.61 9.66 -10.62
CA TYR A 12 16.63 9.16 -11.99
C TYR A 12 17.52 10.08 -12.84
N GLY A 13 18.75 9.65 -13.13
CA GLY A 13 19.75 10.51 -13.76
C GLY A 13 19.99 11.77 -12.92
N ALA A 14 19.79 12.95 -13.52
CA ALA A 14 19.95 14.24 -12.82
C ALA A 14 18.70 14.64 -11.97
N HIS A 15 17.58 13.96 -12.12
CA HIS A 15 16.34 14.31 -11.42
C HIS A 15 16.26 13.62 -10.06
N GLN A 16 16.45 14.39 -8.98
CA GLN A 16 16.31 13.90 -7.61
C GLN A 16 14.84 13.75 -7.24
N VAL A 17 14.44 12.55 -6.82
CA VAL A 17 13.05 12.20 -6.49
C VAL A 17 12.85 12.02 -4.99
N LEU A 18 13.82 11.45 -4.29
CA LEU A 18 13.79 11.29 -2.84
C LEU A 18 15.01 11.94 -2.21
N GLN A 19 14.81 12.67 -1.11
CA GLN A 19 15.83 13.43 -0.41
C GLN A 19 15.73 13.20 1.08
N GLN A 20 16.71 12.49 1.65
CA GLN A 20 16.83 12.26 3.10
C GLN A 20 15.51 11.84 3.75
N VAL A 21 14.89 10.80 3.21
CA VAL A 21 13.65 10.26 3.76
C VAL A 21 13.97 9.31 4.91
N ASP A 22 13.45 9.64 6.10
CA ASP A 22 13.63 8.89 7.34
C ASP A 22 12.29 8.55 7.96
N PHE A 23 12.03 7.27 8.23
CA PHE A 23 10.88 6.82 9.00
C PHE A 23 11.03 5.37 9.46
N ALA A 24 10.20 4.98 10.43
CA ALA A 24 10.12 3.62 10.92
C ALA A 24 8.66 3.18 11.08
N VAL A 25 8.43 1.87 10.93
CA VAL A 25 7.11 1.24 11.02
C VAL A 25 7.17 0.10 12.04
N GLU A 26 6.19 0.06 12.94
CA GLU A 26 6.06 -1.01 13.92
C GLU A 26 5.27 -2.19 13.35
N LYS A 27 5.42 -3.36 13.98
CA LYS A 27 4.66 -4.54 13.56
C LYS A 27 3.17 -4.34 13.82
N GLY A 28 2.34 -4.65 12.81
CA GLY A 28 0.87 -4.51 12.90
C GLY A 28 0.38 -3.08 12.69
N GLU A 29 1.27 -2.13 12.36
CA GLU A 29 0.91 -0.74 12.10
C GLU A 29 0.34 -0.57 10.68
N PHE A 30 -0.69 0.26 10.54
CA PHE A 30 -1.16 0.76 9.25
C PHE A 30 -0.63 2.18 9.03
N LEU A 31 0.46 2.28 8.23
CA LEU A 31 1.04 3.55 7.82
C LEU A 31 0.51 3.96 6.45
N SER A 32 -0.09 5.14 6.36
CA SER A 32 -0.46 5.76 5.09
C SER A 32 0.65 6.69 4.58
N ILE A 33 1.11 6.46 3.35
CA ILE A 33 2.05 7.35 2.65
C ILE A 33 1.24 8.34 1.84
N LEU A 34 1.14 9.56 2.34
CA LEU A 34 0.30 10.61 1.76
C LEU A 34 1.13 11.59 0.92
N GLY A 35 0.59 12.06 -0.18
CA GLY A 35 1.18 13.11 -1.00
C GLY A 35 0.62 13.17 -2.41
N PRO A 36 0.80 14.28 -3.13
CA PRO A 36 0.34 14.44 -4.49
C PRO A 36 0.98 13.44 -5.45
N ASN A 37 0.41 13.33 -6.67
CA ASN A 37 0.98 12.49 -7.69
C ASN A 37 2.37 13.00 -8.11
N GLY A 38 3.28 12.06 -8.39
CA GLY A 38 4.65 12.40 -8.79
C GLY A 38 5.62 12.75 -7.65
N VAL A 39 5.18 12.80 -6.38
CA VAL A 39 6.04 13.21 -5.24
C VAL A 39 7.10 12.17 -4.84
N GLY A 40 7.07 10.96 -5.43
CA GLY A 40 8.06 9.91 -5.15
C GLY A 40 7.54 8.69 -4.39
N LYS A 41 6.22 8.59 -4.08
CA LYS A 41 5.63 7.46 -3.32
C LYS A 41 5.99 6.09 -3.92
N SER A 42 5.71 5.88 -5.21
CA SER A 42 6.01 4.61 -5.90
C SER A 42 7.52 4.36 -6.04
N THR A 43 8.33 5.42 -6.18
CA THR A 43 9.80 5.31 -6.19
C THR A 43 10.30 4.82 -4.83
N MET A 44 9.80 5.39 -3.74
CA MET A 44 10.13 4.95 -2.38
C MET A 44 9.75 3.48 -2.18
N PHE A 45 8.55 3.06 -2.59
CA PHE A 45 8.15 1.65 -2.52
C PHE A 45 9.08 0.73 -3.33
N ARG A 46 9.51 1.14 -4.51
CA ARG A 46 10.47 0.36 -5.31
C ARG A 46 11.85 0.22 -4.63
N CYS A 47 12.31 1.24 -3.93
CA CYS A 47 13.51 1.15 -3.09
C CYS A 47 13.29 0.16 -1.94
N MET A 48 12.15 0.24 -1.24
CA MET A 48 11.80 -0.65 -0.13
C MET A 48 11.58 -2.10 -0.56
N LEU A 49 11.17 -2.34 -1.80
CA LEU A 49 11.07 -3.68 -2.40
C LEU A 49 12.44 -4.20 -2.88
N GLY A 50 13.47 -3.37 -2.90
CA GLY A 50 14.78 -3.69 -3.45
C GLY A 50 14.77 -3.89 -4.97
N THR A 51 13.78 -3.35 -5.68
CA THR A 51 13.72 -3.34 -7.15
C THR A 51 14.50 -2.17 -7.74
N LEU A 52 14.66 -1.07 -6.98
CA LEU A 52 15.62 0.00 -7.23
C LEU A 52 16.71 -0.09 -6.19
N THR A 53 17.97 -0.32 -6.62
CA THR A 53 19.10 -0.56 -5.71
C THR A 53 20.10 0.58 -5.67
N GLY A 54 20.01 1.55 -6.60
CA GLY A 54 20.94 2.69 -6.71
C GLY A 54 20.65 3.86 -5.76
N TYR A 55 19.93 3.64 -4.66
CA TYR A 55 19.67 4.68 -3.65
C TYR A 55 20.83 4.79 -2.65
N GLN A 56 20.95 5.98 -2.05
CA GLN A 56 21.78 6.22 -0.86
C GLN A 56 20.94 6.03 0.40
N GLY A 57 21.60 5.80 1.54
CA GLY A 57 20.93 5.44 2.79
C GLY A 57 20.66 3.95 2.92
N SER A 58 19.77 3.57 3.82
CA SER A 58 19.45 2.17 4.11
C SER A 58 17.94 1.93 4.20
N VAL A 59 17.53 0.69 3.84
CA VAL A 59 16.19 0.16 4.04
C VAL A 59 16.31 -1.17 4.76
N LEU A 60 15.94 -1.20 6.02
CA LEU A 60 16.07 -2.39 6.87
C LEU A 60 14.70 -3.05 7.08
N VAL A 61 14.60 -4.33 6.80
CA VAL A 61 13.42 -5.15 7.08
C VAL A 61 13.79 -6.22 8.10
N LYS A 62 13.18 -6.15 9.29
CA LYS A 62 13.55 -6.99 10.44
C LYS A 62 15.07 -6.92 10.72
N GLY A 63 15.63 -5.71 10.70
CA GLY A 63 17.04 -5.42 10.97
C GLY A 63 18.03 -5.83 9.87
N ARG A 64 17.56 -6.29 8.70
CA ARG A 64 18.43 -6.68 7.57
C ARG A 64 18.21 -5.75 6.39
N GLU A 65 19.31 -5.27 5.81
CA GLU A 65 19.29 -4.40 4.63
C GLU A 65 18.65 -5.13 3.43
N ILE A 66 17.63 -4.51 2.82
CA ILE A 66 16.83 -5.13 1.74
C ILE A 66 17.68 -5.50 0.51
N ARG A 67 18.72 -4.73 0.21
CA ARG A 67 19.65 -5.00 -0.92
C ARG A 67 20.44 -6.28 -0.76
N THR A 68 20.68 -6.72 0.47
CA THR A 68 21.42 -7.97 0.76
C THR A 68 20.56 -9.21 0.72
N LEU A 69 19.22 -9.05 0.67
CA LEU A 69 18.29 -10.16 0.64
C LEU A 69 18.10 -10.70 -0.78
N SER A 70 18.06 -12.03 -0.91
CA SER A 70 17.61 -12.68 -2.15
C SER A 70 16.17 -12.36 -2.48
N HIS A 71 15.75 -12.54 -3.74
CA HIS A 71 14.35 -12.36 -4.14
C HIS A 71 13.39 -13.20 -3.29
N ARG A 72 13.76 -14.44 -2.95
CA ARG A 72 12.97 -15.32 -2.10
C ARG A 72 12.83 -14.78 -0.69
N GLU A 73 13.91 -14.28 -0.08
CA GLU A 73 13.88 -13.70 1.26
C GLU A 73 13.06 -12.38 1.29
N ARG A 74 13.13 -11.56 0.24
CA ARG A 74 12.28 -10.36 0.11
C ARG A 74 10.81 -10.74 0.05
N ALA A 75 10.45 -11.70 -0.82
CA ALA A 75 9.10 -12.21 -0.95
C ALA A 75 8.57 -12.90 0.33
N GLN A 76 9.43 -13.38 1.21
CA GLN A 76 9.02 -13.86 2.53
C GLN A 76 8.62 -12.75 3.49
N ARG A 77 9.09 -11.53 3.29
CA ARG A 77 8.92 -10.41 4.21
C ARG A 77 7.89 -9.40 3.72
N ILE A 78 7.85 -9.16 2.41
CA ILE A 78 7.04 -8.10 1.82
C ILE A 78 6.22 -8.67 0.65
N ALA A 79 4.90 -8.44 0.68
CA ALA A 79 4.04 -8.58 -0.48
C ALA A 79 3.73 -7.19 -1.05
N TYR A 80 3.64 -7.12 -2.37
CA TYR A 80 3.39 -5.87 -3.08
C TYR A 80 2.14 -5.96 -3.95
N ILE A 81 1.30 -4.95 -3.80
CA ILE A 81 0.09 -4.74 -4.60
C ILE A 81 0.29 -3.45 -5.39
N PRO A 82 0.48 -3.54 -6.73
CA PRO A 82 0.70 -2.37 -7.58
C PRO A 82 -0.59 -1.58 -7.81
N GLN A 83 -0.46 -0.32 -8.20
CA GLN A 83 -1.56 0.58 -8.55
C GLN A 83 -2.44 0.04 -9.69
N SER A 84 -1.83 -0.58 -10.69
CA SER A 84 -2.54 -1.19 -11.80
C SER A 84 -2.02 -2.58 -12.08
N HIS A 85 -2.92 -3.49 -12.35
CA HIS A 85 -2.59 -4.84 -12.82
C HIS A 85 -3.40 -5.12 -14.08
N ARG A 86 -2.73 -5.15 -15.23
CA ARG A 86 -3.34 -5.56 -16.48
C ARG A 86 -2.97 -7.02 -16.71
N PRO A 87 -3.93 -7.95 -16.59
CA PRO A 87 -3.66 -9.34 -16.89
C PRO A 87 -3.35 -9.50 -18.38
N THR A 88 -2.20 -10.11 -18.68
CA THR A 88 -1.79 -10.41 -20.06
C THR A 88 -2.38 -11.75 -20.53
N PHE A 89 -2.85 -12.58 -19.61
CA PHE A 89 -3.38 -13.92 -19.87
C PHE A 89 -4.72 -14.14 -19.16
N GLY A 90 -5.52 -15.08 -19.67
CA GLY A 90 -6.84 -15.42 -19.14
C GLY A 90 -6.80 -16.28 -17.86
N TYR A 91 -6.07 -15.84 -16.82
CA TYR A 91 -6.02 -16.55 -15.55
C TYR A 91 -7.36 -16.49 -14.80
N THR A 92 -7.67 -17.56 -14.07
CA THR A 92 -8.78 -17.55 -13.12
C THR A 92 -8.39 -16.73 -11.87
N VAL A 93 -9.39 -16.39 -11.07
CA VAL A 93 -9.20 -15.77 -9.75
C VAL A 93 -8.34 -16.66 -8.86
N LEU A 94 -8.58 -17.98 -8.86
CA LEU A 94 -7.79 -18.94 -8.11
C LEU A 94 -6.33 -18.97 -8.60
N ASP A 95 -6.08 -19.01 -9.91
CA ASP A 95 -4.72 -18.97 -10.45
C ASP A 95 -3.99 -17.71 -10.01
N THR A 96 -4.68 -16.56 -10.02
CA THR A 96 -4.12 -15.28 -9.57
C THR A 96 -3.75 -15.32 -8.09
N ALA A 97 -4.60 -15.89 -7.23
CA ALA A 97 -4.31 -16.05 -5.80
C ALA A 97 -3.15 -17.04 -5.56
N LEU A 98 -3.11 -18.15 -6.33
CA LEU A 98 -2.03 -19.16 -6.28
C LEU A 98 -0.66 -18.57 -6.60
N MET A 99 -0.56 -17.53 -7.43
CA MET A 99 0.72 -16.84 -7.69
C MET A 99 1.35 -16.30 -6.39
N GLY A 100 0.57 -15.98 -5.37
CA GLY A 100 1.07 -15.60 -4.04
C GLY A 100 1.88 -16.71 -3.37
N THR A 101 1.58 -17.96 -3.64
CA THR A 101 2.21 -19.12 -2.98
C THR A 101 3.51 -19.59 -3.67
N THR A 102 3.90 -18.98 -4.81
CA THR A 102 5.03 -19.45 -5.66
C THR A 102 6.38 -19.48 -4.95
N ARG A 103 6.58 -18.68 -3.90
CA ARG A 103 7.81 -18.73 -3.09
C ARG A 103 8.07 -20.10 -2.41
N GLN A 104 7.04 -20.93 -2.30
CA GLN A 104 7.06 -22.18 -1.52
C GLN A 104 7.50 -23.40 -2.33
N PHE A 105 7.69 -23.26 -3.66
CA PHE A 105 8.09 -24.37 -4.52
C PHE A 105 9.07 -23.94 -5.63
N SER A 106 9.70 -24.94 -6.27
CA SER A 106 10.62 -24.73 -7.39
C SER A 106 9.87 -24.36 -8.67
N PRO A 107 10.52 -23.64 -9.64
CA PRO A 107 9.88 -23.10 -10.85
C PRO A 107 9.20 -24.11 -11.75
N PHE A 108 9.20 -25.35 -11.60
CA PHE A 108 8.56 -26.35 -12.46
C PHE A 108 7.64 -27.30 -11.69
N GLN A 109 7.36 -27.01 -10.41
CA GLN A 109 6.44 -27.82 -9.63
C GLN A 109 5.02 -27.28 -9.74
N GLN A 110 4.06 -28.17 -9.95
CA GLN A 110 2.65 -27.82 -9.85
C GLN A 110 2.28 -27.50 -8.40
N PRO A 111 1.33 -26.57 -8.17
CA PRO A 111 0.81 -26.28 -6.85
C PRO A 111 0.29 -27.57 -6.19
N LYS A 112 0.72 -27.83 -4.96
CA LYS A 112 0.19 -28.93 -4.15
C LYS A 112 -1.13 -28.50 -3.48
N ARG A 113 -1.87 -29.46 -2.95
CA ARG A 113 -3.12 -29.20 -2.24
C ARG A 113 -3.01 -28.11 -1.18
N ALA A 114 -1.94 -28.11 -0.39
CA ALA A 114 -1.70 -27.09 0.64
C ALA A 114 -1.66 -25.66 0.08
N GLN A 115 -1.06 -25.42 -1.10
CA GLN A 115 -1.02 -24.09 -1.73
C GLN A 115 -2.40 -23.69 -2.26
N THR A 116 -3.15 -24.65 -2.81
CA THR A 116 -4.53 -24.42 -3.24
C THR A 116 -5.41 -24.06 -2.06
N ASP A 117 -5.30 -24.79 -0.94
CA ASP A 117 -6.05 -24.50 0.29
C ASP A 117 -5.69 -23.11 0.84
N MET A 118 -4.44 -22.71 0.81
CA MET A 118 -3.98 -21.36 1.21
C MET A 118 -4.57 -20.26 0.31
N ALA A 119 -4.58 -20.47 -1.00
CA ALA A 119 -5.15 -19.50 -1.95
C ALA A 119 -6.67 -19.38 -1.77
N LEU A 120 -7.38 -20.50 -1.59
CA LEU A 120 -8.83 -20.51 -1.32
C LEU A 120 -9.16 -19.81 0.00
N ALA A 121 -8.43 -20.10 1.08
CA ALA A 121 -8.60 -19.41 2.37
C ALA A 121 -8.34 -17.90 2.26
N ALA A 122 -7.36 -17.48 1.48
CA ALA A 122 -7.10 -16.07 1.23
C ALA A 122 -8.25 -15.39 0.46
N LEU A 123 -8.82 -16.06 -0.55
CA LEU A 123 -10.00 -15.58 -1.29
C LEU A 123 -11.24 -15.49 -0.39
N GLU A 124 -11.44 -16.47 0.49
CA GLU A 124 -12.52 -16.46 1.48
C GLU A 124 -12.36 -15.30 2.46
N ARG A 125 -11.14 -15.08 2.96
CA ARG A 125 -10.82 -13.99 3.91
C ARG A 125 -11.21 -12.60 3.39
N VAL A 126 -11.08 -12.35 2.08
CA VAL A 126 -11.48 -11.07 1.46
C VAL A 126 -12.88 -11.11 0.82
N GLY A 127 -13.62 -12.21 0.97
CA GLY A 127 -15.01 -12.35 0.55
C GLY A 127 -15.23 -12.51 -0.96
N VAL A 128 -14.24 -13.06 -1.69
CA VAL A 128 -14.34 -13.28 -3.16
C VAL A 128 -14.15 -14.75 -3.58
N LEU A 129 -14.26 -15.70 -2.64
CA LEU A 129 -14.12 -17.13 -2.93
C LEU A 129 -15.12 -17.63 -4.00
N HIS A 130 -16.35 -17.09 -4.01
CA HIS A 130 -17.38 -17.41 -4.99
C HIS A 130 -17.00 -17.07 -6.44
N LEU A 131 -15.95 -16.27 -6.65
CA LEU A 131 -15.41 -15.89 -7.95
C LEU A 131 -14.22 -16.77 -8.38
N ALA A 132 -13.79 -17.77 -7.58
CA ALA A 132 -12.54 -18.51 -7.77
C ALA A 132 -12.33 -19.05 -9.18
N GLN A 133 -13.37 -19.52 -9.85
CA GLN A 133 -13.32 -20.08 -11.21
C GLN A 133 -13.57 -19.05 -12.32
N ARG A 134 -13.88 -17.79 -11.97
CA ARG A 134 -14.07 -16.73 -12.97
C ARG A 134 -12.75 -16.26 -13.53
N ASN A 135 -12.77 -15.78 -14.77
CA ASN A 135 -11.63 -15.10 -15.36
C ASN A 135 -11.41 -13.76 -14.63
N PHE A 136 -10.19 -13.56 -14.13
CA PHE A 136 -9.80 -12.36 -13.39
C PHE A 136 -10.01 -11.07 -14.22
N ALA A 137 -9.77 -11.10 -15.55
CA ALA A 137 -9.93 -9.93 -16.41
C ALA A 137 -11.39 -9.46 -16.56
N HIS A 138 -12.37 -10.33 -16.26
CA HIS A 138 -13.79 -10.00 -16.37
C HIS A 138 -14.43 -9.53 -15.07
N LEU A 139 -13.64 -9.36 -14.01
CA LEU A 139 -14.10 -8.83 -12.72
C LEU A 139 -14.19 -7.31 -12.75
N SER A 140 -15.05 -6.75 -11.88
CA SER A 140 -15.02 -5.32 -11.58
C SER A 140 -13.68 -4.91 -10.95
N GLY A 141 -13.30 -3.64 -11.06
CA GLY A 141 -12.05 -3.14 -10.49
C GLY A 141 -11.92 -3.42 -9.00
N GLY A 142 -13.01 -3.28 -8.24
CA GLY A 142 -13.04 -3.59 -6.81
C GLY A 142 -12.80 -5.08 -6.50
N GLU A 143 -13.43 -5.99 -7.28
CA GLU A 143 -13.20 -7.42 -7.14
C GLU A 143 -11.76 -7.79 -7.52
N GLN A 144 -11.23 -7.23 -8.62
CA GLN A 144 -9.82 -7.43 -9.01
C GLN A 144 -8.89 -7.01 -7.87
N GLN A 145 -9.13 -5.86 -7.24
CA GLN A 145 -8.31 -5.37 -6.14
C GLN A 145 -8.37 -6.31 -4.93
N LEU A 146 -9.54 -6.83 -4.58
CA LEU A 146 -9.69 -7.83 -3.50
C LEU A 146 -8.93 -9.13 -3.82
N VAL A 147 -8.94 -9.59 -5.07
CA VAL A 147 -8.17 -10.77 -5.51
C VAL A 147 -6.65 -10.51 -5.40
N LEU A 148 -6.17 -9.30 -5.73
CA LEU A 148 -4.76 -8.94 -5.56
C LEU A 148 -4.37 -8.89 -4.06
N ILE A 149 -5.27 -8.47 -3.20
CA ILE A 149 -5.09 -8.55 -1.75
C ILE A 149 -5.05 -10.02 -1.29
N ALA A 150 -5.96 -10.88 -1.77
CA ALA A 150 -5.93 -12.31 -1.48
C ALA A 150 -4.61 -12.96 -1.91
N ARG A 151 -4.09 -12.61 -3.10
CA ARG A 151 -2.76 -13.05 -3.56
C ARG A 151 -1.66 -12.65 -2.57
N ALA A 152 -1.70 -11.41 -2.06
CA ALA A 152 -0.72 -10.93 -1.09
C ALA A 152 -0.84 -11.65 0.26
N ILE A 153 -2.06 -11.97 0.72
CA ILE A 153 -2.32 -12.79 1.92
C ILE A 153 -1.77 -14.21 1.74
N ALA A 154 -2.05 -14.86 0.58
CA ALA A 154 -1.56 -16.19 0.27
C ALA A 154 -0.02 -16.27 0.25
N GLN A 155 0.66 -15.16 0.03
CA GLN A 155 2.11 -15.05 0.13
C GLN A 155 2.62 -15.19 1.58
N GLN A 156 1.79 -14.97 2.60
CA GLN A 156 2.14 -15.08 4.02
C GLN A 156 3.35 -14.22 4.42
N SER A 157 3.43 -13.00 3.93
CA SER A 157 4.46 -12.04 4.31
C SER A 157 3.97 -11.17 5.47
N ASP A 158 4.91 -10.63 6.26
CA ASP A 158 4.58 -9.81 7.43
C ASP A 158 4.16 -8.38 7.04
N ILE A 159 4.63 -7.90 5.87
CA ILE A 159 4.46 -6.53 5.41
C ILE A 159 3.71 -6.54 4.07
N LEU A 160 2.65 -5.74 3.99
CA LEU A 160 1.89 -5.49 2.77
C LEU A 160 2.15 -4.06 2.29
N ILE A 161 2.75 -3.90 1.12
CA ILE A 161 2.92 -2.60 0.48
C ILE A 161 1.89 -2.48 -0.65
N MET A 162 1.08 -1.43 -0.61
CA MET A 162 0.00 -1.17 -1.55
C MET A 162 0.16 0.21 -2.20
N ASP A 163 0.36 0.23 -3.51
CA ASP A 163 0.57 1.47 -4.24
C ASP A 163 -0.76 1.95 -4.84
N GLU A 164 -1.36 2.97 -4.24
CA GLU A 164 -2.65 3.57 -4.62
C GLU A 164 -3.77 2.55 -4.94
N PRO A 165 -4.07 1.59 -4.05
CA PRO A 165 -4.93 0.46 -4.37
C PRO A 165 -6.39 0.83 -4.65
N THR A 166 -6.77 2.08 -4.43
CA THR A 166 -8.16 2.56 -4.59
C THR A 166 -8.32 3.61 -5.69
N SER A 167 -7.25 4.02 -6.37
CA SER A 167 -7.27 5.18 -7.29
C SER A 167 -8.21 5.03 -8.49
N ALA A 168 -8.48 3.80 -8.95
CA ALA A 168 -9.35 3.51 -10.11
C ALA A 168 -10.73 2.97 -9.71
N LEU A 169 -11.09 3.03 -8.42
CA LEU A 169 -12.34 2.46 -7.91
C LEU A 169 -13.38 3.56 -7.65
N ASP A 170 -14.66 3.20 -7.78
CA ASP A 170 -15.75 4.02 -7.29
C ASP A 170 -15.75 4.11 -5.75
N TYR A 171 -16.47 5.06 -5.21
CA TYR A 171 -16.47 5.38 -3.78
C TYR A 171 -16.81 4.18 -2.89
N GLY A 172 -17.81 3.38 -3.26
CA GLY A 172 -18.23 2.21 -2.48
C GLY A 172 -17.15 1.13 -2.43
N ASN A 173 -16.53 0.83 -3.58
CA ASN A 173 -15.43 -0.11 -3.68
C ASN A 173 -14.15 0.39 -2.99
N GLN A 174 -13.87 1.71 -3.02
CA GLN A 174 -12.77 2.29 -2.24
C GLN A 174 -12.92 1.98 -0.76
N LEU A 175 -14.09 2.28 -0.17
CA LEU A 175 -14.34 2.02 1.25
C LEU A 175 -14.30 0.53 1.59
N ARG A 176 -14.83 -0.34 0.72
CA ARG A 176 -14.77 -1.79 0.90
C ARG A 176 -13.33 -2.28 0.97
N VAL A 177 -12.48 -1.86 0.03
CA VAL A 177 -11.06 -2.23 0.01
C VAL A 177 -10.34 -1.70 1.24
N LEU A 178 -10.52 -0.43 1.61
CA LEU A 178 -9.85 0.16 2.77
C LEU A 178 -10.25 -0.49 4.10
N ARG A 179 -11.52 -0.89 4.26
CA ARG A 179 -11.98 -1.68 5.41
C ARG A 179 -11.24 -3.02 5.50
N GLN A 180 -11.15 -3.77 4.38
CA GLN A 180 -10.40 -5.02 4.34
C GLN A 180 -8.93 -4.82 4.72
N VAL A 181 -8.30 -3.75 4.22
CA VAL A 181 -6.91 -3.40 4.56
C VAL A 181 -6.78 -3.08 6.06
N ARG A 182 -7.73 -2.33 6.64
CA ARG A 182 -7.74 -2.03 8.07
C ARG A 182 -7.90 -3.29 8.92
N ASP A 183 -8.76 -4.21 8.51
CA ASP A 183 -8.97 -5.48 9.22
C ASP A 183 -7.70 -6.35 9.18
N LEU A 184 -6.98 -6.38 8.06
CA LEU A 184 -5.68 -7.07 7.97
C LEU A 184 -4.65 -6.49 8.95
N SER A 185 -4.59 -5.17 9.09
CA SER A 185 -3.67 -4.57 10.06
C SER A 185 -4.03 -4.97 11.50
N ARG A 186 -5.32 -5.03 11.84
CA ARG A 186 -5.81 -5.52 13.15
C ARG A 186 -5.50 -7.00 13.40
N GLU A 187 -5.37 -7.79 12.34
CA GLU A 187 -4.94 -9.20 12.39
C GLU A 187 -3.42 -9.37 12.52
N GLY A 188 -2.68 -8.26 12.55
CA GLY A 188 -1.23 -8.24 12.77
C GLY A 188 -0.37 -8.11 11.52
N TYR A 189 -0.96 -7.93 10.34
CA TYR A 189 -0.21 -7.52 9.16
C TYR A 189 0.26 -6.07 9.31
N THR A 190 1.51 -5.80 8.92
CA THR A 190 1.99 -4.43 8.80
C THR A 190 1.63 -3.90 7.42
N VAL A 191 0.93 -2.79 7.33
CA VAL A 191 0.44 -2.24 6.07
C VAL A 191 1.08 -0.89 5.79
N LEU A 192 1.66 -0.73 4.59
CA LEU A 192 2.05 0.55 4.02
C LEU A 192 1.21 0.80 2.77
N LEU A 193 0.40 1.83 2.79
CA LEU A 193 -0.51 2.16 1.69
C LEU A 193 -0.25 3.58 1.21
N SER A 194 0.10 3.74 -0.08
CA SER A 194 0.17 5.06 -0.67
C SER A 194 -1.21 5.56 -1.09
N THR A 195 -1.47 6.83 -0.88
CA THR A 195 -2.69 7.51 -1.32
C THR A 195 -2.42 8.99 -1.58
N HIS A 196 -3.24 9.60 -2.41
CA HIS A 196 -3.34 11.05 -2.56
C HIS A 196 -4.60 11.62 -1.87
N ASN A 197 -5.43 10.75 -1.26
CA ASN A 197 -6.67 11.15 -0.56
C ASN A 197 -6.42 11.26 0.95
N PRO A 198 -6.38 12.49 1.51
CA PRO A 198 -6.11 12.69 2.93
C PRO A 198 -7.25 12.17 3.83
N GLN A 199 -8.51 12.14 3.34
CA GLN A 199 -9.63 11.58 4.10
C GLN A 199 -9.47 10.07 4.32
N HIS A 200 -8.96 9.34 3.33
CA HIS A 200 -8.67 7.91 3.50
C HIS A 200 -7.59 7.67 4.56
N ALA A 201 -6.52 8.48 4.54
CA ALA A 201 -5.47 8.42 5.55
C ALA A 201 -6.01 8.72 6.95
N LEU A 202 -6.83 9.78 7.09
CA LEU A 202 -7.44 10.19 8.36
C LEU A 202 -8.36 9.10 8.94
N THR A 203 -9.13 8.43 8.08
CA THR A 203 -10.17 7.47 8.51
C THR A 203 -9.61 6.09 8.84
N PHE A 204 -8.59 5.63 8.12
CA PHE A 204 -8.18 4.23 8.15
C PHE A 204 -6.78 3.98 8.72
N ALA A 205 -5.85 4.93 8.61
CA ALA A 205 -4.47 4.72 9.04
C ALA A 205 -4.26 4.99 10.54
N ASP A 206 -3.32 4.28 11.15
CA ASP A 206 -2.83 4.59 12.49
C ASP A 206 -1.91 5.81 12.45
N ARG A 207 -0.98 5.81 11.47
CA ARG A 207 -0.04 6.91 11.25
C ARG A 207 0.01 7.31 9.78
N VAL A 208 0.47 8.53 9.57
CA VAL A 208 0.64 9.13 8.24
C VAL A 208 2.08 9.60 8.08
N LEU A 209 2.69 9.25 6.96
CA LEU A 209 3.91 9.83 6.45
C LEU A 209 3.55 10.71 5.26
N ALA A 210 3.63 12.03 5.42
CA ALA A 210 3.34 12.98 4.35
C ALA A 210 4.61 13.30 3.57
N LEU A 211 4.59 13.08 2.25
CA LEU A 211 5.68 13.42 1.34
C LEU A 211 5.37 14.71 0.57
N HIS A 212 6.34 15.61 0.51
CA HIS A 212 6.30 16.82 -0.28
C HIS A 212 7.67 17.10 -0.91
N ASN A 213 7.71 17.31 -2.21
CA ASN A 213 8.96 17.56 -2.95
C ASN A 213 10.08 16.55 -2.64
N GLY A 214 9.76 15.29 -2.54
CA GLY A 214 10.72 14.21 -2.28
C GLY A 214 11.24 14.11 -0.84
N THR A 215 10.73 14.92 0.09
CA THR A 215 11.10 14.91 1.52
C THR A 215 9.91 14.52 2.40
N VAL A 216 10.19 14.14 3.65
CA VAL A 216 9.16 13.96 4.68
C VAL A 216 8.72 15.35 5.17
N ALA A 217 7.46 15.69 4.87
CA ALA A 217 6.87 16.95 5.34
C ALA A 217 6.30 16.84 6.77
N ALA A 218 5.76 15.67 7.13
CA ALA A 218 5.26 15.34 8.46
C ALA A 218 5.16 13.83 8.64
N HIS A 219 5.31 13.34 9.89
CA HIS A 219 5.16 11.95 10.25
C HIS A 219 4.65 11.84 11.69
N GLY A 220 3.54 11.14 11.91
CA GLY A 220 2.90 11.01 13.21
C GLY A 220 1.54 10.32 13.10
N THR A 221 0.71 10.42 14.15
CA THR A 221 -0.67 9.92 14.07
C THR A 221 -1.47 10.70 13.03
N ALA A 222 -2.49 10.07 12.43
CA ALA A 222 -3.27 10.72 11.38
C ALA A 222 -3.88 12.06 11.85
N LYS A 223 -4.35 12.13 13.10
CA LYS A 223 -4.93 13.36 13.66
C LYS A 223 -3.92 14.49 13.93
N GLU A 224 -2.69 14.14 14.31
CA GLU A 224 -1.63 15.13 14.54
C GLU A 224 -1.09 15.70 13.24
N VAL A 225 -0.91 14.83 12.24
CA VAL A 225 -0.29 15.17 10.97
C VAL A 225 -1.24 15.92 10.05
N LEU A 226 -2.50 15.45 9.94
CA LEU A 226 -3.48 16.02 9.03
C LEU A 226 -4.12 17.28 9.64
N ASN A 227 -3.54 18.42 9.35
CA ASN A 227 -4.03 19.74 9.76
C ASN A 227 -4.17 20.67 8.54
N PRO A 228 -4.85 21.81 8.69
CA PRO A 228 -5.07 22.76 7.57
C PRO A 228 -3.78 23.22 6.88
N GLU A 229 -2.72 23.47 7.65
CA GLU A 229 -1.43 23.92 7.11
C GLU A 229 -0.80 22.87 6.20
N LEU A 230 -0.77 21.59 6.63
CA LEU A 230 -0.25 20.51 5.81
C LEU A 230 -1.09 20.32 4.54
N LEU A 231 -2.43 20.39 4.64
CA LEU A 231 -3.33 20.25 3.48
C LEU A 231 -3.10 21.37 2.46
N ARG A 232 -2.93 22.61 2.92
CA ARG A 232 -2.56 23.74 2.06
C ARG A 232 -1.18 23.50 1.39
N ARG A 233 -0.19 23.04 2.15
CA ARG A 233 1.16 22.77 1.64
C ARG A 233 1.18 21.65 0.59
N LEU A 234 0.43 20.55 0.81
CA LEU A 234 0.43 19.40 -0.10
C LEU A 234 -0.45 19.60 -1.33
N TYR A 235 -1.64 20.20 -1.14
CA TYR A 235 -2.70 20.20 -2.15
C TYR A 235 -3.12 21.60 -2.61
N ARG A 236 -2.60 22.66 -1.97
CA ARG A 236 -2.99 24.07 -2.24
C ARG A 236 -4.49 24.31 -2.03
N VAL A 237 -5.08 23.67 -1.04
CA VAL A 237 -6.50 23.75 -0.70
C VAL A 237 -6.64 24.25 0.72
N GLU A 238 -7.49 25.25 0.92
CA GLU A 238 -7.94 25.65 2.25
C GLU A 238 -8.97 24.62 2.73
N ALA A 239 -8.75 24.09 3.93
CA ALA A 239 -9.64 23.10 4.51
C ALA A 239 -9.62 23.18 6.03
N ILE A 240 -10.70 22.75 6.67
CA ILE A 240 -10.77 22.55 8.12
C ILE A 240 -10.99 21.08 8.45
N LEU A 241 -10.65 20.69 9.67
CA LEU A 241 -11.05 19.41 10.23
C LEU A 241 -12.26 19.63 11.11
N ALA A 242 -13.32 18.87 10.86
CA ALA A 242 -14.54 18.87 11.65
C ALA A 242 -14.75 17.50 12.28
N ASP A 243 -15.07 17.47 13.57
CA ASP A 243 -15.44 16.21 14.24
C ASP A 243 -16.94 15.96 14.07
N THR A 244 -17.27 14.74 13.69
CA THR A 244 -18.64 14.26 13.51
C THR A 244 -18.86 13.00 14.35
N PRO A 245 -20.11 12.56 14.58
CA PRO A 245 -20.38 11.28 15.24
C PRO A 245 -19.74 10.07 14.53
N GLY A 246 -19.45 10.17 13.22
CA GLY A 246 -18.79 9.16 12.42
C GLY A 246 -17.25 9.24 12.40
N GLY A 247 -16.66 10.23 13.07
CA GLY A 247 -15.22 10.52 13.08
C GLY A 247 -14.86 11.88 12.51
N SER A 248 -13.57 12.18 12.43
CA SER A 248 -13.07 13.45 11.87
C SER A 248 -13.17 13.47 10.34
N VAL A 249 -13.60 14.59 9.78
CA VAL A 249 -13.73 14.82 8.34
C VAL A 249 -12.96 16.07 7.91
N ILE A 250 -12.40 16.03 6.71
CA ILE A 250 -11.75 17.17 6.07
C ILE A 250 -12.79 17.87 5.21
N VAL A 251 -13.07 19.12 5.54
CA VAL A 251 -14.05 19.97 4.83
C VAL A 251 -13.28 21.02 4.05
N PRO A 252 -13.26 20.96 2.71
CA PRO A 252 -12.68 22.02 1.89
C PRO A 252 -13.46 23.32 2.10
N LEU A 253 -12.74 24.44 2.22
CA LEU A 253 -13.34 25.77 2.18
C LEU A 253 -13.40 26.18 0.71
N THR A 254 -14.60 26.32 0.17
CA THR A 254 -14.83 26.98 -1.12
C THR A 254 -14.78 28.49 -0.87
N GLU A 255 -14.00 29.22 -1.66
CA GLU A 255 -14.14 30.67 -1.70
C GLU A 255 -15.59 30.95 -2.04
N GLU A 256 -16.36 31.55 -1.10
CA GLU A 256 -17.66 32.12 -1.43
C GLU A 256 -17.37 33.20 -2.46
N GLY A 257 -17.93 33.03 -3.65
CA GLY A 257 -17.73 33.95 -4.75
C GLY A 257 -18.08 35.37 -4.28
N GLU A 258 -17.12 36.26 -4.48
CA GLU A 258 -17.42 37.69 -4.47
C GLU A 258 -18.55 37.95 -5.49
N SER A 259 -19.74 38.13 -4.97
CA SER A 259 -20.92 38.56 -5.73
C SER A 259 -20.94 40.09 -5.84
#